data_7cda4af94784c514335a11bfe7da6e1b
#
_entry.id   7cda4af94784c514335a11bfe7da6e1b
#
_cell.length_a   1.000
_cell.length_b   1.000
_cell.length_c   1.000
_cell.angle_alpha   90.00
_cell.angle_beta   90.00
_cell.angle_gamma   90.00
#
_symmetry.space_group_name_H-M   'P 1'
#
loop_
_entity.id
_entity.type
_entity.pdbx_description
1 polymer ?
#
loop_
_entity_poly.entity_id
_entity_poly.type
_entity_poly.pdbx_seq_one_letter_code
_entity_poly.pdbx_strand_id
1 'polypeptide(L)'
;MMSQNIGSGYSYRPDRFRLTRGNERSIVTSVYNRIALDVAAINIQHVQLDDEGRFLNVIKSGLNECLSLEANLDQTGRAFIQDVVMSMMDEGCVAIVPVDTDDDPDDTKGYQILSMRVGRIRDWYPRHVRVEVYNENTGRKQEIVVPKDTVCLLYTSPSPRDYAAS
;
A
#
# COMPACT_ATOMS: atom_id res chain seq x y z
N MET A 1 -3.27 33.81 -22.16
CA MET A 1 -1.98 33.52 -21.54
C MET A 1 -2.27 32.68 -20.29
N MET A 2 -2.22 31.36 -20.42
CA MET A 2 -2.49 30.46 -19.28
C MET A 2 -1.20 30.30 -18.47
N SER A 3 -1.20 30.79 -17.24
CA SER A 3 -0.15 30.57 -16.27
C SER A 3 -0.21 29.09 -15.83
N GLN A 4 0.74 28.29 -16.29
CA GLN A 4 0.94 26.95 -15.75
C GLN A 4 1.56 27.09 -14.35
N ASN A 5 0.74 26.89 -13.35
CA ASN A 5 1.18 26.75 -11.97
C ASN A 5 1.84 25.38 -11.82
N ILE A 6 3.17 25.33 -11.95
CA ILE A 6 3.97 24.15 -11.64
C ILE A 6 3.98 24.03 -10.11
N GLY A 7 2.89 23.52 -9.56
CA GLY A 7 2.78 23.18 -8.15
C GLY A 7 3.69 21.99 -7.83
N SER A 8 4.50 22.18 -6.79
CA SER A 8 5.36 21.18 -6.15
C SER A 8 4.70 19.81 -6.13
N GLY A 9 5.49 18.78 -6.45
CA GLY A 9 5.05 17.40 -6.68
C GLY A 9 4.37 16.70 -5.50
N TYR A 10 3.17 17.14 -5.18
CA TYR A 10 2.25 16.39 -4.35
C TYR A 10 1.55 15.35 -5.23
N SER A 11 1.87 14.10 -5.02
CA SER A 11 1.11 12.99 -5.57
C SER A 11 -0.37 13.19 -5.23
N TYR A 12 -1.23 13.28 -6.26
CA TYR A 12 -2.67 13.35 -6.08
C TYR A 12 -3.14 12.04 -5.42
N ARG A 13 -3.77 12.17 -4.26
CA ARG A 13 -4.30 11.06 -3.47
C ARG A 13 -5.80 11.27 -3.31
N PRO A 14 -6.63 10.71 -4.21
CA PRO A 14 -8.06 10.92 -4.18
C PRO A 14 -8.72 10.31 -2.95
N ASP A 15 -8.04 9.36 -2.31
CA ASP A 15 -8.53 8.54 -1.20
C ASP A 15 -8.16 9.07 0.19
N ARG A 16 -7.38 10.16 0.30
CA ARG A 16 -6.92 10.67 1.59
C ARG A 16 -7.62 11.95 2.02
N PHE A 17 -8.19 11.94 3.24
CA PHE A 17 -8.68 13.16 3.89
C PHE A 17 -7.50 14.08 4.21
N ARG A 18 -7.50 15.31 3.67
CA ARG A 18 -6.59 16.37 4.13
C ARG A 18 -7.01 16.81 5.52
N LEU A 19 -6.27 16.40 6.55
CA LEU A 19 -6.43 16.90 7.91
C LEU A 19 -5.79 18.28 8.03
N THR A 20 -6.57 19.32 7.78
CA THR A 20 -6.19 20.72 8.00
C THR A 20 -6.61 21.18 9.38
N ARG A 21 -5.94 20.76 10.46
CA ARG A 21 -6.11 21.37 11.79
C ARG A 21 -4.92 21.08 12.71
N GLY A 22 -4.22 22.17 13.14
CA GLY A 22 -3.38 22.25 14.33
C GLY A 22 -1.88 22.04 14.08
N ASN A 23 -1.05 22.91 14.67
CA ASN A 23 0.41 22.91 14.56
C ASN A 23 1.09 21.62 15.04
N GLU A 24 0.54 20.92 16.06
CA GLU A 24 1.09 19.67 16.58
C GLU A 24 0.98 18.52 15.57
N ARG A 25 -0.13 18.41 14.87
CA ARG A 25 -0.31 17.44 13.79
C ARG A 25 0.60 17.71 12.60
N SER A 26 0.99 18.97 12.38
CA SER A 26 1.92 19.37 11.33
C SER A 26 3.32 18.79 11.57
N ILE A 27 3.82 18.82 12.81
CA ILE A 27 5.15 18.28 13.15
C ILE A 27 5.16 16.76 12.99
N VAL A 28 4.19 16.05 13.55
CA VAL A 28 4.09 14.58 13.44
C VAL A 28 3.96 14.16 11.98
N THR A 29 3.09 14.82 11.21
CA THR A 29 2.94 14.55 9.78
C THR A 29 4.22 14.80 9.00
N SER A 30 5.00 15.83 9.36
CA SER A 30 6.28 16.11 8.73
C SER A 30 7.31 15.01 8.99
N VAL A 31 7.36 14.49 10.22
CA VAL A 31 8.23 13.36 10.61
C VAL A 31 7.82 12.10 9.83
N TYR A 32 6.53 11.77 9.81
CA TYR A 32 6.03 10.61 9.06
C TYR A 32 6.32 10.72 7.57
N ASN A 33 6.12 11.91 7.00
CA ASN A 33 6.44 12.16 5.60
C ASN A 33 7.93 11.98 5.30
N ARG A 34 8.81 12.41 6.20
CA ARG A 34 10.26 12.22 6.04
C ARG A 34 10.62 10.74 6.06
N ILE A 35 10.10 9.98 7.03
CA ILE A 35 10.30 8.53 7.11
C ILE A 35 9.79 7.85 5.83
N ALA A 36 8.59 8.22 5.39
CA ALA A 36 7.99 7.65 4.19
C ALA A 36 8.78 7.92 2.91
N LEU A 37 9.37 9.11 2.80
CA LEU A 37 10.26 9.47 1.67
C LEU A 37 11.55 8.65 1.68
N ASP A 38 12.16 8.47 2.86
CA ASP A 38 13.39 7.70 3.00
C ASP A 38 13.14 6.20 2.70
N VAL A 39 12.03 5.63 3.18
CA VAL A 39 11.63 4.24 2.84
C VAL A 39 11.31 4.10 1.36
N ALA A 40 10.56 5.05 0.77
CA ALA A 40 10.22 5.02 -0.64
C ALA A 40 11.43 5.21 -1.58
N ALA A 41 12.58 5.63 -1.05
CA ALA A 41 13.84 5.67 -1.80
C ALA A 41 14.54 4.31 -1.88
N ILE A 42 14.14 3.33 -1.06
CA ILE A 42 14.67 1.97 -1.07
C ILE A 42 14.14 1.25 -2.33
N ASN A 43 15.05 0.59 -3.03
CA ASN A 43 14.66 -0.22 -4.19
C ASN A 43 14.09 -1.57 -3.72
N ILE A 44 12.77 -1.71 -3.77
CA ILE A 44 12.05 -2.94 -3.41
C ILE A 44 11.79 -3.72 -4.69
N GLN A 45 12.19 -4.99 -4.72
CA GLN A 45 12.08 -5.84 -5.91
C GLN A 45 11.55 -7.23 -5.56
N HIS A 46 10.83 -7.82 -6.51
CA HIS A 46 10.46 -9.23 -6.47
C HIS A 46 11.65 -10.05 -6.98
N VAL A 47 12.23 -10.87 -6.13
CA VAL A 47 13.44 -11.62 -6.44
C VAL A 47 13.26 -13.11 -6.19
N GLN A 48 14.00 -13.91 -6.92
CA GLN A 48 14.18 -15.32 -6.65
C GLN A 48 15.39 -15.54 -5.76
N LEU A 49 15.23 -16.36 -4.74
CA LEU A 49 16.30 -16.80 -3.86
C LEU A 49 16.61 -18.29 -4.09
N ASP A 50 17.83 -18.71 -3.78
CA ASP A 50 18.19 -20.13 -3.70
C ASP A 50 17.73 -20.75 -2.38
N ASP A 51 17.97 -22.07 -2.21
CA ASP A 51 17.59 -22.81 -1.00
C ASP A 51 18.31 -22.31 0.28
N GLU A 52 19.38 -21.53 0.12
CA GLU A 52 20.15 -20.93 1.23
C GLU A 52 19.78 -19.47 1.46
N GLY A 53 18.76 -18.94 0.75
CA GLY A 53 18.26 -17.57 0.89
C GLY A 53 19.10 -16.50 0.18
N ARG A 54 20.01 -16.88 -0.73
CA ARG A 54 20.83 -15.94 -1.49
C ARG A 54 20.12 -15.49 -2.75
N PHE A 55 20.36 -14.25 -3.13
CA PHE A 55 19.80 -13.66 -4.36
C PHE A 55 20.27 -14.43 -5.61
N LEU A 56 19.32 -14.82 -6.46
CA LEU A 56 19.56 -15.38 -7.78
C LEU A 56 19.31 -14.36 -8.88
N ASN A 57 18.08 -13.88 -9.01
CA ASN A 57 17.69 -12.93 -10.05
C ASN A 57 16.42 -12.16 -9.67
N VAL A 58 16.18 -11.06 -10.37
CA VAL A 58 14.92 -10.31 -10.29
C VAL A 58 13.87 -11.01 -11.14
N ILE A 59 12.70 -11.23 -10.59
CA ILE A 59 11.57 -11.82 -11.31
C ILE A 59 10.82 -10.71 -12.06
N LYS A 60 10.65 -10.90 -13.36
CA LYS A 60 9.78 -10.05 -14.19
C LYS A 60 8.33 -10.45 -13.93
N SER A 61 7.66 -9.75 -13.04
CA SER A 61 6.27 -10.00 -12.64
C SER A 61 5.50 -8.69 -12.52
N GLY A 62 4.18 -8.75 -12.58
CA GLY A 62 3.32 -7.59 -12.31
C GLY A 62 3.58 -6.99 -10.93
N LEU A 63 3.83 -7.81 -9.91
CA LEU A 63 4.24 -7.34 -8.58
C LEU A 63 5.52 -6.48 -8.65
N ASN A 64 6.53 -6.91 -9.40
CA ASN A 64 7.76 -6.14 -9.56
C ASN A 64 7.50 -4.81 -10.28
N GLU A 65 6.63 -4.80 -11.28
CA GLU A 65 6.21 -3.57 -11.98
C GLU A 65 5.46 -2.62 -11.04
N CYS A 66 4.54 -3.14 -10.23
CA CYS A 66 3.83 -2.35 -9.23
C CYS A 66 4.76 -1.70 -8.19
N LEU A 67 5.80 -2.41 -7.75
CA LEU A 67 6.75 -1.90 -6.76
C LEU A 67 7.76 -0.91 -7.33
N SER A 68 8.14 -1.07 -8.61
CA SER A 68 9.24 -0.31 -9.22
C SER A 68 8.80 0.80 -10.17
N LEU A 69 7.70 0.61 -10.89
CA LEU A 69 7.22 1.54 -11.93
C LEU A 69 5.89 2.19 -11.54
N GLU A 70 4.79 1.46 -11.66
CA GLU A 70 3.43 1.98 -11.50
C GLU A 70 2.58 0.99 -10.70
N ALA A 71 2.17 1.39 -9.50
CA ALA A 71 1.39 0.53 -8.62
C ALA A 71 -0.10 0.54 -8.99
N ASN A 72 -0.60 1.63 -9.53
CA ASN A 72 -1.96 1.82 -10.02
C ASN A 72 -2.03 3.09 -10.90
N LEU A 73 -3.20 3.37 -11.50
CA LEU A 73 -3.41 4.50 -12.41
C LEU A 73 -3.03 5.88 -11.82
N ASP A 74 -3.05 6.03 -10.50
CA ASP A 74 -2.82 7.31 -9.82
C ASP A 74 -1.42 7.42 -9.19
N GLN A 75 -0.70 6.30 -9.05
CA GLN A 75 0.53 6.25 -8.24
C GLN A 75 1.63 5.45 -8.91
N THR A 76 2.81 6.06 -9.01
CA THR A 76 4.05 5.32 -9.28
C THR A 76 4.37 4.38 -8.11
N GLY A 77 5.19 3.36 -8.33
CA GLY A 77 5.64 2.44 -7.26
C GLY A 77 6.19 3.19 -6.05
N ARG A 78 7.02 4.22 -6.29
CA ARG A 78 7.58 5.06 -5.21
C ARG A 78 6.52 5.84 -4.44
N ALA A 79 5.56 6.46 -5.13
CA ALA A 79 4.47 7.19 -4.50
C ALA A 79 3.55 6.25 -3.70
N PHE A 80 3.34 5.04 -4.21
CA PHE A 80 2.61 4.00 -3.53
C PHE A 80 3.29 3.56 -2.23
N ILE A 81 4.60 3.26 -2.24
CA ILE A 81 5.36 2.91 -1.02
C ILE A 81 5.32 4.05 0.00
N GLN A 82 5.46 5.30 -0.44
CA GLN A 82 5.31 6.46 0.45
C GLN A 82 3.92 6.47 1.10
N ASP A 83 2.86 6.16 0.37
CA ASP A 83 1.50 6.11 0.88
C ASP A 83 1.27 4.96 1.86
N VAL A 84 1.82 3.79 1.57
CA VAL A 84 1.83 2.63 2.48
C VAL A 84 2.45 3.01 3.82
N VAL A 85 3.65 3.61 3.83
CA VAL A 85 4.35 3.98 5.06
C VAL A 85 3.61 5.06 5.81
N MET A 86 3.14 6.10 5.13
CA MET A 86 2.34 7.16 5.76
C MET A 86 1.07 6.61 6.41
N SER A 87 0.36 5.72 5.72
CA SER A 87 -0.87 5.10 6.23
C SER A 87 -0.58 4.17 7.41
N MET A 88 0.50 3.41 7.35
CA MET A 88 0.95 2.56 8.45
C MET A 88 1.32 3.37 9.71
N MET A 89 1.99 4.52 9.56
CA MET A 89 2.35 5.38 10.68
C MET A 89 1.13 6.06 11.30
N ASP A 90 0.15 6.47 10.49
CA ASP A 90 -1.08 7.10 10.97
C ASP A 90 -2.02 6.12 11.70
N GLU A 91 -2.16 4.90 11.18
CA GLU A 91 -3.18 3.93 11.62
C GLU A 91 -2.58 2.80 12.48
N GLY A 92 -1.27 2.69 12.57
CA GLY A 92 -0.57 1.59 13.25
C GLY A 92 -0.53 0.28 12.45
N CYS A 93 -1.41 0.12 11.47
CA CYS A 93 -1.43 -1.02 10.54
C CYS A 93 -2.04 -0.60 9.20
N VAL A 94 -1.70 -1.33 8.14
CA VAL A 94 -2.18 -1.07 6.78
C VAL A 94 -2.25 -2.37 6.00
N ALA A 95 -3.18 -2.44 5.05
CA ALA A 95 -3.25 -3.51 4.06
C ALA A 95 -2.77 -3.01 2.70
N ILE A 96 -1.93 -3.78 2.03
CA ILE A 96 -1.70 -3.66 0.59
C ILE A 96 -2.65 -4.62 -0.09
N VAL A 97 -3.56 -4.07 -0.89
CA VAL A 97 -4.65 -4.83 -1.52
C VAL A 97 -4.39 -4.91 -3.01
N PRO A 98 -4.22 -6.10 -3.60
CA PRO A 98 -4.32 -6.28 -5.04
C PRO A 98 -5.75 -5.92 -5.48
N VAL A 99 -5.87 -4.99 -6.43
CA VAL A 99 -7.17 -4.51 -6.93
C VAL A 99 -7.42 -4.93 -8.37
N ASP A 100 -6.36 -5.35 -9.06
CA ASP A 100 -6.43 -5.95 -10.38
C ASP A 100 -5.41 -7.09 -10.49
N THR A 101 -5.85 -8.23 -11.02
CA THR A 101 -5.07 -9.46 -11.17
C THR A 101 -5.42 -10.10 -12.51
N ASP A 102 -4.51 -10.88 -13.10
CA ASP A 102 -4.78 -11.60 -14.36
C ASP A 102 -5.74 -12.78 -14.19
N ASP A 103 -5.72 -13.43 -13.02
CA ASP A 103 -6.62 -14.52 -12.62
C ASP A 103 -7.26 -14.22 -11.27
N ASP A 104 -8.38 -14.88 -10.97
CA ASP A 104 -9.08 -14.72 -9.69
C ASP A 104 -8.25 -15.35 -8.55
N PRO A 105 -7.84 -14.56 -7.53
CA PRO A 105 -7.09 -15.07 -6.39
C PRO A 105 -7.83 -16.12 -5.55
N ASP A 106 -9.15 -16.18 -5.63
CA ASP A 106 -9.95 -17.17 -4.91
C ASP A 106 -9.93 -18.54 -5.64
N ASP A 107 -9.74 -18.54 -6.96
CA ASP A 107 -9.72 -19.75 -7.80
C ASP A 107 -8.31 -20.33 -7.97
N THR A 108 -7.26 -19.49 -7.97
CA THR A 108 -5.87 -19.93 -8.18
C THR A 108 -4.88 -19.21 -7.27
N LYS A 109 -3.82 -19.91 -6.89
CA LYS A 109 -2.69 -19.32 -6.16
C LYS A 109 -1.58 -18.78 -7.05
N GLY A 110 -1.69 -18.96 -8.35
CA GLY A 110 -0.67 -18.60 -9.35
C GLY A 110 -1.08 -17.41 -10.21
N TYR A 111 -1.53 -16.31 -9.62
CA TYR A 111 -1.94 -15.09 -10.31
C TYR A 111 -0.84 -14.02 -10.33
N GLN A 112 -0.92 -13.11 -11.32
CA GLN A 112 -0.11 -11.90 -11.39
C GLN A 112 -0.88 -10.73 -10.82
N ILE A 113 -0.21 -9.90 -10.03
CA ILE A 113 -0.77 -8.65 -9.53
C ILE A 113 -0.51 -7.57 -10.57
N LEU A 114 -1.56 -6.97 -11.09
CA LEU A 114 -1.49 -5.92 -12.11
C LEU A 114 -1.63 -4.52 -11.52
N SER A 115 -2.35 -4.40 -10.39
CA SER A 115 -2.52 -3.13 -9.69
C SER A 115 -2.69 -3.35 -8.18
N MET A 116 -2.16 -2.43 -7.37
CA MET A 116 -2.25 -2.46 -5.91
C MET A 116 -2.68 -1.12 -5.35
N ARG A 117 -3.44 -1.16 -4.26
CA ARG A 117 -3.81 0.02 -3.48
C ARG A 117 -3.63 -0.16 -1.98
N VAL A 118 -3.48 0.95 -1.30
CA VAL A 118 -3.47 0.99 0.16
C VAL A 118 -4.89 0.83 0.68
N GLY A 119 -5.11 -0.14 1.56
CA GLY A 119 -6.38 -0.39 2.24
C GLY A 119 -6.30 -0.05 3.72
N ARG A 120 -7.26 0.73 4.22
CA ARG A 120 -7.43 0.96 5.67
C ARG A 120 -8.19 -0.19 6.28
N ILE A 121 -7.61 -0.85 7.31
CA ILE A 121 -8.26 -1.96 7.99
C ILE A 121 -9.37 -1.42 8.89
N ARG A 122 -10.60 -1.90 8.70
CA ARG A 122 -11.80 -1.54 9.47
C ARG A 122 -12.11 -2.58 10.53
N ASP A 123 -12.10 -3.87 10.15
CA ASP A 123 -12.39 -4.98 11.05
C ASP A 123 -11.48 -6.16 10.82
N TRP A 124 -11.26 -6.91 11.89
CA TRP A 124 -10.45 -8.12 11.90
C TRP A 124 -11.35 -9.35 12.13
N TYR A 125 -11.24 -10.34 11.25
CA TYR A 125 -11.86 -11.65 11.39
C TYR A 125 -10.77 -12.72 11.48
N PRO A 126 -11.09 -13.96 11.90
CA PRO A 126 -10.07 -15.01 12.03
C PRO A 126 -9.26 -15.27 10.75
N ARG A 127 -9.92 -15.35 9.60
CA ARG A 127 -9.29 -15.62 8.30
C ARG A 127 -9.39 -14.46 7.29
N HIS A 128 -10.14 -13.41 7.61
CA HIS A 128 -10.42 -12.28 6.71
C HIS A 128 -10.11 -10.96 7.39
N VAL A 129 -10.00 -9.92 6.60
CA VAL A 129 -10.01 -8.53 7.07
C VAL A 129 -11.03 -7.74 6.25
N ARG A 130 -11.72 -6.80 6.91
CA ARG A 130 -12.50 -5.79 6.20
C ARG A 130 -11.59 -4.59 5.97
N VAL A 131 -11.44 -4.22 4.71
CA VAL A 131 -10.59 -3.09 4.30
C VAL A 131 -11.41 -2.07 3.54
N GLU A 132 -11.15 -0.81 3.79
CA GLU A 132 -11.64 0.31 2.99
C GLU A 132 -10.58 0.64 1.95
N VAL A 133 -10.91 0.49 0.68
CA VAL A 133 -10.03 0.71 -0.45
C VAL A 133 -10.71 1.60 -1.50
N TYR A 134 -9.92 2.38 -2.24
CA TYR A 134 -10.43 3.20 -3.34
C TYR A 134 -10.74 2.32 -4.56
N ASN A 135 -11.95 2.48 -5.09
CA ASN A 135 -12.40 1.82 -6.31
C ASN A 135 -12.28 2.78 -7.49
N GLU A 136 -11.43 2.46 -8.44
CA GLU A 136 -11.15 3.26 -9.63
C GLU A 136 -12.38 3.43 -10.53
N ASN A 137 -13.21 2.38 -10.64
CA ASN A 137 -14.39 2.39 -11.51
C ASN A 137 -15.49 3.33 -11.00
N THR A 138 -15.62 3.46 -9.67
CA THR A 138 -16.67 4.29 -9.06
C THR A 138 -16.16 5.64 -8.59
N GLY A 139 -14.82 5.83 -8.51
CA GLY A 139 -14.20 7.03 -7.97
C GLY A 139 -14.44 7.23 -6.47
N ARG A 140 -14.79 6.17 -5.74
CA ARG A 140 -15.15 6.23 -4.32
C ARG A 140 -14.44 5.15 -3.51
N LYS A 141 -14.32 5.39 -2.21
CA LYS A 141 -13.92 4.35 -1.26
C LYS A 141 -15.06 3.35 -1.10
N GLN A 142 -14.69 2.08 -1.03
CA GLN A 142 -15.60 0.98 -0.72
C GLN A 142 -14.98 0.09 0.36
N GLU A 143 -15.83 -0.55 1.14
CA GLU A 143 -15.42 -1.59 2.08
C GLU A 143 -15.59 -2.95 1.43
N ILE A 144 -14.52 -3.74 1.47
CA ILE A 144 -14.50 -5.13 1.00
C ILE A 144 -13.99 -6.04 2.10
N VAL A 145 -14.45 -7.28 2.12
CA VAL A 145 -13.93 -8.33 3.00
C VAL A 145 -13.07 -9.25 2.15
N VAL A 146 -11.81 -9.37 2.51
CA VAL A 146 -10.82 -10.16 1.75
C VAL A 146 -10.12 -11.17 2.65
N PRO A 147 -9.71 -12.33 2.12
CA PRO A 147 -8.88 -13.28 2.84
C PRO A 147 -7.54 -12.65 3.23
N LYS A 148 -7.00 -13.03 4.40
CA LYS A 148 -5.71 -12.49 4.87
C LYS A 148 -4.52 -12.94 4.02
N ASP A 149 -4.63 -14.04 3.32
CA ASP A 149 -3.60 -14.59 2.44
C ASP A 149 -3.57 -13.96 1.04
N THR A 150 -4.59 -13.16 0.69
CA THR A 150 -4.62 -12.41 -0.58
C THR A 150 -4.13 -10.97 -0.45
N VAL A 151 -3.85 -10.50 0.77
CA VAL A 151 -3.39 -9.13 1.05
C VAL A 151 -2.10 -9.15 1.87
N CYS A 152 -1.28 -8.12 1.71
CA CYS A 152 -0.11 -7.92 2.56
C CYS A 152 -0.48 -7.00 3.73
N LEU A 153 -0.36 -7.49 4.96
CA LEU A 153 -0.65 -6.75 6.18
C LEU A 153 0.64 -6.26 6.81
N LEU A 154 0.79 -4.96 7.00
CA LEU A 154 1.96 -4.31 7.60
C LEU A 154 1.57 -3.62 8.90
N TYR A 155 2.49 -3.64 9.88
CA TYR A 155 2.29 -3.10 11.22
C TYR A 155 3.49 -2.26 11.65
N THR A 156 3.26 -1.21 12.45
CA THR A 156 4.33 -0.42 13.10
C THR A 156 4.90 -1.12 14.33
N SER A 157 4.07 -1.95 15.00
CA SER A 157 4.46 -2.77 16.15
C SER A 157 3.53 -3.99 16.22
N PRO A 158 3.92 -5.08 16.90
CA PRO A 158 3.02 -6.21 17.14
C PRO A 158 1.73 -5.72 17.77
N SER A 159 0.59 -6.05 17.14
CA SER A 159 -0.72 -5.69 17.67
C SER A 159 -0.97 -6.49 18.97
N PRO A 160 -1.59 -5.88 20.01
CA PRO A 160 -2.04 -6.64 21.19
C PRO A 160 -2.94 -7.83 20.85
N ARG A 161 -3.54 -7.85 19.66
CA ARG A 161 -4.37 -8.96 19.16
C ARG A 161 -3.55 -10.15 18.67
N ASP A 162 -2.27 -9.94 18.31
CA ASP A 162 -1.37 -11.02 17.89
C ASP A 162 -0.98 -11.92 19.07
N TYR A 163 -1.00 -11.37 20.30
CA TYR A 163 -0.79 -12.12 21.54
C TYR A 163 -2.02 -12.87 22.05
N ALA A 164 -3.22 -12.54 21.56
CA ALA A 164 -4.46 -13.18 21.98
C ALA A 164 -4.85 -14.40 21.12
N ALA A 165 -4.08 -14.68 20.07
CA ALA A 165 -4.30 -15.79 19.13
C ALA A 165 -3.28 -16.92 19.24
N SER A 166 -2.42 -16.90 20.29
CA SER A 166 -1.44 -17.95 20.59
C SER A 166 -1.98 -18.90 21.65
#